data_bab8ae26e340dd5f919ce4815ea20bfa
#
_entry.id   bab8ae26e340dd5f919ce4815ea20bfa
#
_cell.length_a   1.000
_cell.length_b   1.000
_cell.length_c   1.000
_cell.angle_alpha   90.00
_cell.angle_beta   90.00
_cell.angle_gamma   90.00
#
_symmetry.space_group_name_H-M   'P 1'
#
loop_
_entity.id
_entity.type
_entity.pdbx_description
1 polymer ?
#
loop_
_entity_poly.entity_id
_entity_poly.type
_entity_poly.pdbx_seq_one_letter_code
_entity_poly.pdbx_strand_id
1 'polypeptide(L)'
;MKAKIVDERIQKESDALLAMMFWVMAALQAVVLGVKLALGAEVLQCALDGLILLGGLGVMVVLRSRRGLWCRRDEALRELDNRVLALSYGMMLWITLIGSVVLVFGNSERSGWYAPSMLPLLITSLVYLVLAVRRGLLLWGSRQAKGNAKARLRKSTALGALLYGALMGAPACFEGGAFRPMGLVKILLMAAVWGLLFYGAMVWLIDRGEKAADKAVKEASIDAEE
;
A
#
# COMPACT_ATOMS: atom_id res chain seq x y z
N MET A 1 30.13 -6.61 -1.88
CA MET A 1 29.44 -7.79 -2.40
C MET A 1 28.26 -8.25 -1.54
N LYS A 2 28.41 -8.46 -0.23
CA LYS A 2 27.32 -8.88 0.68
C LYS A 2 26.07 -7.97 0.67
N ALA A 3 26.21 -6.64 0.62
CA ALA A 3 25.08 -5.73 0.63
C ALA A 3 24.19 -5.87 -0.62
N LYS A 4 24.76 -6.09 -1.81
CA LYS A 4 24.01 -6.26 -3.06
C LYS A 4 23.19 -7.55 -3.08
N ILE A 5 23.74 -8.64 -2.51
CA ILE A 5 23.03 -9.94 -2.43
C ILE A 5 21.83 -9.85 -1.48
N VAL A 6 21.97 -9.14 -0.35
CA VAL A 6 20.86 -8.91 0.59
C VAL A 6 19.75 -8.09 -0.05
N ASP A 7 20.09 -7.05 -0.82
CA ASP A 7 19.12 -6.20 -1.50
C ASP A 7 18.31 -7.00 -2.56
N GLU A 8 18.97 -7.87 -3.35
CA GLU A 8 18.33 -8.71 -4.35
C GLU A 8 17.36 -9.72 -3.72
N ARG A 9 17.75 -10.36 -2.61
CA ARG A 9 16.87 -11.27 -1.87
C ARG A 9 15.63 -10.57 -1.35
N ILE A 10 15.80 -9.42 -0.69
CA ILE A 10 14.70 -8.63 -0.14
C ILE A 10 13.73 -8.23 -1.26
N GLN A 11 14.26 -7.81 -2.42
CA GLN A 11 13.44 -7.43 -3.55
C GLN A 11 12.62 -8.62 -4.08
N LYS A 12 13.23 -9.81 -4.25
CA LYS A 12 12.53 -11.02 -4.70
C LYS A 12 11.42 -11.43 -3.74
N GLU A 13 11.69 -11.45 -2.45
CA GLU A 13 10.69 -11.78 -1.42
C GLU A 13 9.57 -10.73 -1.34
N SER A 14 9.90 -9.45 -1.51
CA SER A 14 8.91 -8.37 -1.57
C SER A 14 8.01 -8.50 -2.80
N ASP A 15 8.58 -8.75 -3.98
CA ASP A 15 7.81 -8.92 -5.22
C ASP A 15 6.88 -10.15 -5.12
N ALA A 16 7.35 -11.25 -4.53
CA ALA A 16 6.54 -12.44 -4.29
C ALA A 16 5.39 -12.17 -3.31
N LEU A 17 5.64 -11.40 -2.26
CA LEU A 17 4.61 -11.00 -1.31
C LEU A 17 3.55 -10.09 -1.96
N LEU A 18 3.98 -9.09 -2.74
CA LEU A 18 3.09 -8.21 -3.48
C LEU A 18 2.27 -8.95 -4.53
N ALA A 19 2.85 -9.96 -5.20
CA ALA A 19 2.14 -10.82 -6.13
C ALA A 19 1.00 -11.60 -5.44
N MET A 20 1.24 -12.09 -4.21
CA MET A 20 0.19 -12.71 -3.41
C MET A 20 -0.89 -11.69 -3.04
N MET A 21 -0.51 -10.48 -2.62
CA MET A 21 -1.46 -9.42 -2.28
C MET A 21 -2.33 -9.00 -3.47
N PHE A 22 -1.80 -9.04 -4.70
CA PHE A 22 -2.60 -8.79 -5.90
C PHE A 22 -3.82 -9.70 -5.99
N TRP A 23 -3.64 -11.01 -5.81
CA TRP A 23 -4.75 -11.96 -5.88
C TRP A 23 -5.72 -11.82 -4.73
N VAL A 24 -5.22 -11.57 -3.52
CA VAL A 24 -6.08 -11.31 -2.34
C VAL A 24 -6.92 -10.06 -2.56
N MET A 25 -6.31 -8.98 -3.04
CA MET A 25 -7.03 -7.73 -3.33
C MET A 25 -8.05 -7.91 -4.44
N ALA A 26 -7.71 -8.61 -5.53
CA ALA A 26 -8.62 -8.88 -6.64
C ALA A 26 -9.83 -9.72 -6.17
N ALA A 27 -9.59 -10.74 -5.35
CA ALA A 27 -10.67 -11.56 -4.79
C ALA A 27 -11.59 -10.75 -3.86
N LEU A 28 -11.02 -9.99 -2.93
CA LEU A 28 -11.80 -9.14 -2.03
C LEU A 28 -12.60 -8.07 -2.79
N GLN A 29 -11.99 -7.46 -3.81
CA GLN A 29 -12.66 -6.46 -4.64
C GLN A 29 -13.82 -7.07 -5.45
N ALA A 30 -13.65 -8.28 -5.96
CA ALA A 30 -14.72 -9.02 -6.63
C ALA A 30 -15.88 -9.34 -5.67
N VAL A 31 -15.57 -9.71 -4.42
CA VAL A 31 -16.59 -9.92 -3.38
C VAL A 31 -17.33 -8.61 -3.08
N VAL A 32 -16.64 -7.50 -2.87
CA VAL A 32 -17.27 -6.19 -2.62
C VAL A 32 -18.18 -5.79 -3.78
N LEU A 33 -17.71 -5.94 -5.01
CA LEU A 33 -18.53 -5.66 -6.21
C LEU A 33 -19.76 -6.56 -6.26
N GLY A 34 -19.59 -7.86 -6.03
CA GLY A 34 -20.71 -8.83 -6.00
C GLY A 34 -21.75 -8.50 -4.93
N VAL A 35 -21.32 -8.14 -3.72
CA VAL A 35 -22.22 -7.73 -2.63
C VAL A 35 -22.98 -6.46 -2.99
N LYS A 36 -22.29 -5.44 -3.56
CA LYS A 36 -22.95 -4.20 -4.00
C LYS A 36 -24.04 -4.49 -5.05
N LEU A 37 -23.73 -5.31 -6.05
CA LEU A 37 -24.68 -5.71 -7.08
C LEU A 37 -25.88 -6.47 -6.49
N ALA A 38 -25.63 -7.38 -5.55
CA ALA A 38 -26.70 -8.13 -4.87
C ALA A 38 -27.60 -7.24 -4.01
N LEU A 39 -27.07 -6.15 -3.45
CA LEU A 39 -27.82 -5.15 -2.67
C LEU A 39 -28.52 -4.11 -3.57
N GLY A 40 -28.44 -4.22 -4.89
CA GLY A 40 -29.10 -3.32 -5.82
C GLY A 40 -28.39 -1.95 -5.98
N ALA A 41 -27.09 -1.88 -5.75
CA ALA A 41 -26.33 -0.66 -5.97
C ALA A 41 -26.38 -0.23 -7.44
N GLU A 42 -26.44 1.08 -7.67
CA GLU A 42 -26.43 1.64 -9.02
C GLU A 42 -25.09 1.37 -9.72
N VAL A 43 -25.11 1.30 -11.05
CA VAL A 43 -23.89 1.06 -11.88
C VAL A 43 -22.77 2.05 -11.55
N LEU A 44 -23.10 3.31 -11.30
CA LEU A 44 -22.13 4.35 -10.96
C LEU A 44 -21.44 4.08 -9.61
N GLN A 45 -22.15 3.50 -8.64
CA GLN A 45 -21.62 3.12 -7.32
C GLN A 45 -20.69 1.91 -7.40
N CYS A 46 -20.88 1.07 -8.41
CA CYS A 46 -20.03 -0.10 -8.70
C CYS A 46 -18.86 0.24 -9.65
N ALA A 47 -18.90 1.41 -10.29
CA ALA A 47 -17.93 1.78 -11.33
C ALA A 47 -16.48 1.81 -10.80
N LEU A 48 -16.27 2.30 -9.58
CA LEU A 48 -14.93 2.30 -8.97
C LEU A 48 -14.39 0.89 -8.76
N ASP A 49 -15.22 -0.02 -8.23
CA ASP A 49 -14.82 -1.42 -7.99
C ASP A 49 -14.50 -2.13 -9.29
N GLY A 50 -15.31 -1.91 -10.32
CA GLY A 50 -15.08 -2.40 -11.67
C GLY A 50 -13.78 -1.85 -12.27
N LEU A 51 -13.50 -0.57 -12.07
CA LEU A 51 -12.30 0.09 -12.59
C LEU A 51 -11.02 -0.41 -11.89
N ILE A 52 -11.08 -0.67 -10.57
CA ILE A 52 -9.99 -1.27 -9.82
C ILE A 52 -9.68 -2.68 -10.35
N LEU A 53 -10.71 -3.53 -10.50
CA LEU A 53 -10.53 -4.89 -11.00
C LEU A 53 -10.03 -4.92 -12.44
N LEU A 54 -10.71 -4.21 -13.35
CA LEU A 54 -10.36 -4.17 -14.77
C LEU A 54 -8.99 -3.52 -14.99
N GLY A 55 -8.67 -2.47 -14.24
CA GLY A 55 -7.37 -1.81 -14.30
C GLY A 55 -6.24 -2.75 -13.86
N GLY A 56 -6.38 -3.40 -12.70
CA GLY A 56 -5.37 -4.34 -12.20
C GLY A 56 -5.20 -5.57 -13.09
N LEU A 57 -6.29 -6.22 -13.45
CA LEU A 57 -6.27 -7.39 -14.34
C LEU A 57 -5.80 -7.02 -15.75
N GLY A 58 -6.24 -5.88 -16.29
CA GLY A 58 -5.82 -5.39 -17.60
C GLY A 58 -4.32 -5.14 -17.67
N VAL A 59 -3.75 -4.47 -16.68
CA VAL A 59 -2.29 -4.26 -16.59
C VAL A 59 -1.56 -5.60 -16.50
N MET A 60 -2.04 -6.53 -15.67
CA MET A 60 -1.47 -7.88 -15.58
C MET A 60 -1.46 -8.58 -16.93
N VAL A 61 -2.60 -8.61 -17.63
CA VAL A 61 -2.74 -9.26 -18.95
C VAL A 61 -1.80 -8.62 -19.98
N VAL A 62 -1.78 -7.31 -20.07
CA VAL A 62 -0.93 -6.57 -21.02
C VAL A 62 0.56 -6.84 -20.75
N LEU A 63 0.98 -6.77 -19.48
CA LEU A 63 2.39 -7.00 -19.14
C LEU A 63 2.82 -8.46 -19.32
N ARG A 64 1.95 -9.42 -19.00
CA ARG A 64 2.21 -10.85 -19.27
C ARG A 64 2.30 -11.14 -20.75
N SER A 65 1.38 -10.58 -21.56
CA SER A 65 1.40 -10.74 -23.03
C SER A 65 2.68 -10.15 -23.64
N ARG A 66 3.06 -8.92 -23.26
CA ARG A 66 4.27 -8.27 -23.75
C ARG A 66 5.55 -9.01 -23.39
N ARG A 67 5.59 -9.72 -22.27
CA ARG A 67 6.75 -10.46 -21.77
C ARG A 67 6.73 -11.94 -22.13
N GLY A 68 5.70 -12.42 -22.85
CA GLY A 68 5.59 -13.83 -23.25
C GLY A 68 5.45 -14.83 -22.10
N LEU A 69 4.88 -14.39 -20.95
CA LEU A 69 4.82 -15.18 -19.71
C LEU A 69 3.71 -16.26 -19.70
N TRP A 70 2.97 -16.44 -20.79
CA TRP A 70 1.84 -17.37 -20.85
C TRP A 70 2.22 -18.85 -21.00
N CYS A 71 3.39 -19.15 -21.55
CA CYS A 71 3.71 -20.51 -22.05
C CYS A 71 4.89 -21.22 -21.36
N ARG A 72 5.62 -20.60 -20.44
CA ARG A 72 6.79 -21.23 -19.81
C ARG A 72 6.72 -21.13 -18.28
N ARG A 73 7.10 -22.24 -17.59
CA ARG A 73 7.18 -22.34 -16.12
C ARG A 73 8.63 -22.44 -15.64
N ASP A 74 9.53 -21.64 -16.17
CA ASP A 74 10.90 -21.57 -15.68
C ASP A 74 10.99 -20.66 -14.43
N GLU A 75 11.94 -20.94 -13.57
CA GLU A 75 12.13 -20.22 -12.30
C GLU A 75 12.44 -18.72 -12.52
N ALA A 76 13.20 -18.39 -13.57
CA ALA A 76 13.46 -17.02 -13.99
C ALA A 76 12.19 -16.30 -14.45
N LEU A 77 11.26 -16.99 -15.09
CA LEU A 77 9.97 -16.46 -15.52
C LEU A 77 9.02 -16.25 -14.34
N ARG A 78 9.12 -17.07 -13.30
CA ARG A 78 8.36 -16.89 -12.06
C ARG A 78 8.72 -15.59 -11.35
N GLU A 79 9.99 -15.22 -11.34
CA GLU A 79 10.44 -13.94 -10.77
C GLU A 79 9.90 -12.75 -11.57
N LEU A 80 9.93 -12.83 -12.90
CA LEU A 80 9.34 -11.83 -13.78
C LEU A 80 7.81 -11.74 -13.61
N ASP A 81 7.13 -12.86 -13.42
CA ASP A 81 5.69 -12.90 -13.17
C ASP A 81 5.32 -12.25 -11.82
N ASN A 82 6.07 -12.55 -10.75
CA ASN A 82 5.90 -11.89 -9.47
C ASN A 82 6.07 -10.37 -9.58
N ARG A 83 7.03 -9.89 -10.34
CA ARG A 83 7.24 -8.47 -10.59
C ARG A 83 6.09 -7.83 -11.39
N VAL A 84 5.52 -8.54 -12.36
CA VAL A 84 4.32 -8.09 -13.08
C VAL A 84 3.13 -7.97 -12.16
N LEU A 85 2.89 -8.98 -11.31
CA LEU A 85 1.80 -8.98 -10.34
C LEU A 85 1.98 -7.87 -9.28
N ALA A 86 3.21 -7.64 -8.81
CA ALA A 86 3.52 -6.55 -7.88
C ALA A 86 3.21 -5.16 -8.49
N LEU A 87 3.55 -4.95 -9.76
CA LEU A 87 3.20 -3.72 -10.48
C LEU A 87 1.67 -3.57 -10.65
N SER A 88 0.98 -4.66 -10.99
CA SER A 88 -0.48 -4.66 -11.13
C SER A 88 -1.18 -4.37 -9.81
N TYR A 89 -0.66 -4.89 -8.68
CA TYR A 89 -1.11 -4.52 -7.34
C TYR A 89 -0.93 -3.03 -7.06
N GLY A 90 0.25 -2.49 -7.38
CA GLY A 90 0.52 -1.05 -7.27
C GLY A 90 -0.49 -0.20 -8.05
N MET A 91 -0.86 -0.61 -9.26
CA MET A 91 -1.90 0.08 -10.06
C MET A 91 -3.27 0.00 -9.40
N MET A 92 -3.67 -1.15 -8.85
CA MET A 92 -4.93 -1.26 -8.10
C MET A 92 -4.94 -0.31 -6.90
N LEU A 93 -3.83 -0.21 -6.15
CA LEU A 93 -3.69 0.73 -5.04
C LEU A 93 -3.89 2.18 -5.49
N TRP A 94 -3.21 2.60 -6.58
CA TRP A 94 -3.33 3.95 -7.11
C TRP A 94 -4.74 4.27 -7.60
N ILE A 95 -5.38 3.36 -8.35
CA ILE A 95 -6.76 3.54 -8.81
C ILE A 95 -7.70 3.68 -7.60
N THR A 96 -7.54 2.84 -6.58
CA THR A 96 -8.34 2.90 -5.36
C THR A 96 -8.16 4.23 -4.63
N LEU A 97 -6.91 4.68 -4.42
CA LEU A 97 -6.61 5.94 -3.73
C LEU A 97 -7.16 7.15 -4.50
N ILE A 98 -6.82 7.28 -5.79
CA ILE A 98 -7.26 8.41 -6.61
C ILE A 98 -8.78 8.40 -6.75
N GLY A 99 -9.36 7.25 -7.07
CA GLY A 99 -10.81 7.11 -7.22
C GLY A 99 -11.56 7.49 -5.96
N SER A 100 -11.04 7.11 -4.80
CA SER A 100 -11.66 7.45 -3.52
C SER A 100 -11.56 8.94 -3.20
N VAL A 101 -10.43 9.56 -3.46
CA VAL A 101 -10.26 11.01 -3.31
C VAL A 101 -11.28 11.73 -4.20
N VAL A 102 -11.35 11.37 -5.49
CA VAL A 102 -12.28 11.99 -6.44
C VAL A 102 -13.74 11.84 -6.00
N LEU A 103 -14.12 10.66 -5.50
CA LEU A 103 -15.51 10.40 -5.08
C LEU A 103 -15.87 11.07 -3.75
N VAL A 104 -14.95 11.13 -2.78
CA VAL A 104 -15.18 11.84 -1.52
C VAL A 104 -15.38 13.34 -1.74
N PHE A 105 -14.61 13.94 -2.64
CA PHE A 105 -14.75 15.38 -2.95
C PHE A 105 -15.86 15.71 -3.95
N GLY A 106 -16.24 14.73 -4.81
CA GLY A 106 -17.19 14.95 -5.89
C GLY A 106 -18.66 14.81 -5.48
N ASN A 107 -19.00 14.03 -4.43
CA ASN A 107 -20.40 13.75 -4.10
C ASN A 107 -20.58 13.22 -2.66
N SER A 108 -20.81 14.11 -1.72
CA SER A 108 -20.94 13.78 -0.29
C SER A 108 -22.16 12.91 0.05
N GLU A 109 -23.26 13.01 -0.69
CA GLU A 109 -24.49 12.26 -0.41
C GLU A 109 -24.38 10.76 -0.72
N ARG A 110 -23.46 10.34 -1.61
CA ARG A 110 -23.28 8.94 -2.01
C ARG A 110 -22.09 8.26 -1.31
N SER A 111 -21.46 8.92 -0.35
CA SER A 111 -20.21 8.43 0.29
C SER A 111 -20.35 7.05 0.94
N GLY A 112 -21.53 6.69 1.45
CA GLY A 112 -21.79 5.41 2.10
C GLY A 112 -21.50 4.17 1.23
N TRP A 113 -21.73 4.25 -0.09
CA TRP A 113 -21.50 3.16 -1.02
C TRP A 113 -20.03 3.01 -1.45
N TYR A 114 -19.21 4.04 -1.23
CA TYR A 114 -17.78 3.99 -1.59
C TYR A 114 -16.89 3.49 -0.47
N ALA A 115 -17.34 3.61 0.79
CA ALA A 115 -16.58 3.12 1.94
C ALA A 115 -16.22 1.62 1.84
N PRO A 116 -17.12 0.71 1.42
CA PRO A 116 -16.78 -0.70 1.22
C PRO A 116 -15.67 -0.94 0.19
N SER A 117 -15.54 -0.11 -0.85
CA SER A 117 -14.49 -0.23 -1.87
C SER A 117 -13.07 -0.02 -1.31
N MET A 118 -12.96 0.63 -0.14
CA MET A 118 -11.70 0.82 0.57
C MET A 118 -11.26 -0.39 1.39
N LEU A 119 -12.19 -1.27 1.77
CA LEU A 119 -11.89 -2.41 2.64
C LEU A 119 -10.82 -3.35 2.06
N PRO A 120 -10.84 -3.73 0.77
CA PRO A 120 -9.80 -4.57 0.17
C PRO A 120 -8.42 -3.93 0.29
N LEU A 121 -8.30 -2.62 0.07
CA LEU A 121 -7.05 -1.88 0.22
C LEU A 121 -6.55 -1.91 1.66
N LEU A 122 -7.40 -1.64 2.64
CA LEU A 122 -7.02 -1.62 4.05
C LEU A 122 -6.59 -3.01 4.52
N ILE A 123 -7.35 -4.05 4.18
CA ILE A 123 -7.05 -5.43 4.57
C ILE A 123 -5.73 -5.89 3.94
N THR A 124 -5.55 -5.71 2.63
CA THR A 124 -4.33 -6.15 1.94
C THR A 124 -3.10 -5.38 2.40
N SER A 125 -3.23 -4.07 2.65
CA SER A 125 -2.13 -3.25 3.18
C SER A 125 -1.73 -3.68 4.58
N LEU A 126 -2.69 -4.00 5.45
CA LEU A 126 -2.44 -4.49 6.80
C LEU A 126 -1.76 -5.88 6.78
N VAL A 127 -2.29 -6.80 5.96
CA VAL A 127 -1.71 -8.14 5.81
C VAL A 127 -0.30 -8.06 5.24
N TYR A 128 -0.08 -7.24 4.19
CA TYR A 128 1.25 -6.99 3.65
C TYR A 128 2.21 -6.49 4.72
N LEU A 129 1.81 -5.50 5.51
CA LEU A 129 2.62 -4.91 6.56
C LEU A 129 3.04 -5.94 7.61
N VAL A 130 2.07 -6.75 8.10
CA VAL A 130 2.34 -7.82 9.08
C VAL A 130 3.31 -8.86 8.52
N LEU A 131 3.10 -9.30 7.28
CA LEU A 131 3.97 -10.29 6.64
C LEU A 131 5.35 -9.72 6.32
N ALA A 132 5.44 -8.47 5.87
CA ALA A 132 6.70 -7.79 5.61
C ALA A 132 7.55 -7.65 6.89
N VAL A 133 6.91 -7.32 8.04
CA VAL A 133 7.59 -7.30 9.35
C VAL A 133 8.07 -8.69 9.75
N ARG A 134 7.19 -9.71 9.64
CA ARG A 134 7.54 -11.10 10.02
C ARG A 134 8.67 -11.68 9.19
N ARG A 135 8.74 -11.33 7.90
CA ARG A 135 9.79 -11.79 6.98
C ARG A 135 11.05 -10.92 7.03
N GLY A 136 11.09 -9.88 7.88
CA GLY A 136 12.23 -8.97 7.97
C GLY A 136 12.49 -8.17 6.70
N LEU A 137 11.46 -7.86 5.90
CA LEU A 137 11.58 -7.07 4.67
C LEU A 137 11.67 -5.57 4.94
N LEU A 138 11.22 -5.12 6.12
CA LEU A 138 11.30 -3.73 6.55
C LEU A 138 12.60 -3.49 7.31
N LEU A 139 13.58 -2.91 6.63
CA LEU A 139 14.91 -2.63 7.17
C LEU A 139 15.26 -1.15 7.06
N TRP A 140 16.04 -0.64 8.01
CA TRP A 140 16.62 0.70 7.93
C TRP A 140 17.75 0.81 6.87
N GLY A 141 18.20 -0.32 6.30
CA GLY A 141 19.38 -0.40 5.47
C GLY A 141 20.68 -0.58 6.30
N SER A 142 21.84 -0.28 5.69
CA SER A 142 23.13 -0.41 6.37
C SER A 142 23.21 0.54 7.57
N ARG A 143 24.04 0.21 8.58
CA ARG A 143 24.22 1.02 9.80
C ARG A 143 24.57 2.49 9.49
N GLN A 144 25.38 2.74 8.44
CA GLN A 144 25.71 4.10 7.98
C GLN A 144 24.52 4.83 7.35
N ALA A 145 23.62 4.09 6.70
CA ALA A 145 22.41 4.66 6.07
C ALA A 145 21.27 4.88 7.06
N LYS A 146 21.30 4.28 8.27
CA LYS A 146 20.21 4.33 9.27
C LYS A 146 19.85 5.77 9.67
N GLY A 147 20.83 6.63 9.88
CA GLY A 147 20.59 8.05 10.21
C GLY A 147 19.87 8.79 9.08
N ASN A 148 20.34 8.59 7.85
CA ASN A 148 19.77 9.19 6.65
C ASN A 148 18.37 8.63 6.35
N ALA A 149 18.14 7.33 6.58
CA ALA A 149 16.84 6.69 6.41
C ALA A 149 15.80 7.23 7.41
N LYS A 150 16.16 7.40 8.68
CA LYS A 150 15.30 8.04 9.68
C LYS A 150 14.98 9.49 9.32
N ALA A 151 15.96 10.26 8.85
CA ALA A 151 15.74 11.63 8.40
C ALA A 151 14.82 11.70 7.17
N ARG A 152 14.96 10.79 6.21
CA ARG A 152 14.06 10.67 5.05
C ARG A 152 12.65 10.29 5.49
N LEU A 153 12.50 9.29 6.37
CA LEU A 153 11.20 8.90 6.91
C LEU A 153 10.51 10.09 7.59
N ARG A 154 11.24 10.84 8.45
CA ARG A 154 10.69 12.03 9.11
C ARG A 154 10.22 13.08 8.12
N LYS A 155 11.01 13.36 7.07
CA LYS A 155 10.64 14.34 6.03
C LYS A 155 9.41 13.87 5.23
N SER A 156 9.38 12.62 4.77
CA SER A 156 8.24 12.09 4.02
C SER A 156 6.97 12.00 4.87
N THR A 157 7.11 11.64 6.15
CA THR A 157 5.98 11.61 7.10
C THR A 157 5.46 13.03 7.35
N ALA A 158 6.33 14.02 7.54
CA ALA A 158 5.92 15.41 7.72
C ALA A 158 5.16 15.94 6.49
N LEU A 159 5.66 15.67 5.29
CA LEU A 159 4.98 16.05 4.05
C LEU A 159 3.62 15.35 3.92
N GLY A 160 3.58 14.03 4.14
CA GLY A 160 2.34 13.24 4.12
C GLY A 160 1.33 13.72 5.17
N ALA A 161 1.80 14.07 6.37
CA ALA A 161 0.97 14.61 7.45
C ALA A 161 0.34 15.96 7.07
N LEU A 162 1.13 16.86 6.47
CA LEU A 162 0.63 18.15 5.99
C LEU A 162 -0.40 17.97 4.87
N LEU A 163 -0.14 17.09 3.91
CA LEU A 163 -1.09 16.76 2.84
C LEU A 163 -2.38 16.17 3.41
N TYR A 164 -2.28 15.21 4.33
CA TYR A 164 -3.44 14.61 4.97
C TYR A 164 -4.25 15.65 5.78
N GLY A 165 -3.56 16.46 6.59
CA GLY A 165 -4.19 17.54 7.33
C GLY A 165 -4.90 18.55 6.42
N ALA A 166 -4.26 18.94 5.31
CA ALA A 166 -4.85 19.83 4.32
C ALA A 166 -6.09 19.20 3.68
N LEU A 167 -6.02 17.95 3.22
CA LEU A 167 -7.15 17.26 2.60
C LEU A 167 -8.33 17.12 3.56
N MET A 168 -8.09 16.73 4.81
CA MET A 168 -9.15 16.51 5.81
C MET A 168 -9.68 17.80 6.45
N GLY A 169 -8.84 18.81 6.55
CA GLY A 169 -9.21 20.07 7.18
C GLY A 169 -9.67 21.17 6.23
N ALA A 170 -9.33 21.09 4.93
CA ALA A 170 -9.70 22.11 3.95
C ALA A 170 -11.21 22.40 3.89
N PRO A 171 -12.12 21.39 3.91
CA PRO A 171 -13.56 21.67 3.94
C PRO A 171 -13.99 22.55 5.12
N ALA A 172 -13.36 22.37 6.30
CA ALA A 172 -13.68 23.17 7.49
C ALA A 172 -13.20 24.63 7.40
N CYS A 173 -12.29 24.95 6.45
CA CYS A 173 -11.87 26.32 6.20
C CYS A 173 -12.90 27.13 5.40
N PHE A 174 -13.78 26.45 4.65
CA PHE A 174 -14.73 27.08 3.70
C PHE A 174 -16.19 26.73 4.03
N GLU A 175 -16.47 26.39 5.27
CA GLU A 175 -17.82 26.04 5.73
C GLU A 175 -18.76 27.25 5.66
N GLY A 176 -19.85 27.14 4.86
CA GLY A 176 -20.81 28.22 4.65
C GLY A 176 -20.36 29.32 3.69
N GLY A 177 -19.38 29.08 2.83
CA GLY A 177 -18.90 30.02 1.80
C GLY A 177 -17.98 31.16 2.33
N ALA A 178 -17.70 31.19 3.63
CA ALA A 178 -16.79 32.15 4.26
C ALA A 178 -15.54 31.45 4.78
N PHE A 179 -14.38 32.10 4.66
CA PHE A 179 -13.14 31.57 5.22
C PHE A 179 -13.17 31.63 6.75
N ARG A 180 -12.99 30.48 7.40
CA ARG A 180 -12.91 30.35 8.86
C ARG A 180 -11.49 29.98 9.30
N PRO A 181 -10.76 30.87 10.02
CA PRO A 181 -9.39 30.59 10.45
C PRO A 181 -9.28 29.38 11.37
N MET A 182 -10.36 29.00 12.08
CA MET A 182 -10.42 27.80 12.91
C MET A 182 -10.20 26.50 12.10
N GLY A 183 -10.48 26.53 10.79
CA GLY A 183 -10.16 25.41 9.88
C GLY A 183 -8.66 25.15 9.79
N LEU A 184 -7.82 26.18 9.86
CA LEU A 184 -6.35 26.03 9.87
C LEU A 184 -5.87 25.28 11.12
N VAL A 185 -6.50 25.52 12.27
CA VAL A 185 -6.20 24.82 13.52
C VAL A 185 -6.54 23.33 13.39
N LYS A 186 -7.68 23.00 12.76
CA LYS A 186 -8.04 21.60 12.45
C LYS A 186 -7.03 20.93 11.52
N ILE A 187 -6.58 21.62 10.47
CA ILE A 187 -5.53 21.12 9.55
C ILE A 187 -4.26 20.77 10.33
N LEU A 188 -3.76 21.69 11.15
CA LEU A 188 -2.53 21.48 11.91
C LEU A 188 -2.69 20.36 12.96
N LEU A 189 -3.83 20.30 13.65
CA LEU A 189 -4.11 19.25 14.62
C LEU A 189 -4.14 17.86 13.95
N MET A 190 -4.88 17.73 12.85
CA MET A 190 -4.97 16.48 12.09
C MET A 190 -3.61 16.06 11.53
N ALA A 191 -2.84 17.02 11.00
CA ALA A 191 -1.48 16.76 10.52
C ALA A 191 -0.56 16.29 11.65
N ALA A 192 -0.60 16.95 12.83
CA ALA A 192 0.23 16.60 13.97
C ALA A 192 -0.10 15.20 14.50
N VAL A 193 -1.40 14.93 14.75
CA VAL A 193 -1.84 13.62 15.28
C VAL A 193 -1.48 12.50 14.31
N TRP A 194 -1.82 12.64 13.03
CA TRP A 194 -1.54 11.63 12.03
C TRP A 194 -0.03 11.42 11.85
N GLY A 195 0.73 12.52 11.77
CA GLY A 195 2.19 12.49 11.60
C GLY A 195 2.90 11.79 12.75
N LEU A 196 2.53 12.08 13.99
CA LEU A 196 3.11 11.45 15.18
C LEU A 196 2.78 9.97 15.25
N LEU A 197 1.51 9.60 15.05
CA LEU A 197 1.07 8.20 15.07
C LEU A 197 1.73 7.40 13.96
N PHE A 198 1.74 7.92 12.73
CA PHE A 198 2.33 7.23 11.59
C PHE A 198 3.85 7.08 11.74
N TYR A 199 4.56 8.15 12.14
CA TYR A 199 6.00 8.09 12.35
C TYR A 199 6.36 7.07 13.44
N GLY A 200 5.67 7.13 14.59
CA GLY A 200 5.88 6.19 15.69
C GLY A 200 5.63 4.75 15.28
N ALA A 201 4.51 4.50 14.61
CA ALA A 201 4.17 3.18 14.09
C ALA A 201 5.22 2.66 13.09
N MET A 202 5.67 3.49 12.14
CA MET A 202 6.67 3.10 11.15
C MET A 202 8.04 2.81 11.78
N VAL A 203 8.50 3.63 12.72
CA VAL A 203 9.75 3.37 13.46
C VAL A 203 9.66 2.04 14.20
N TRP A 204 8.57 1.81 14.91
CA TRP A 204 8.35 0.56 15.65
C TRP A 204 8.30 -0.68 14.74
N LEU A 205 7.60 -0.58 13.60
CA LEU A 205 7.50 -1.67 12.62
C LEU A 205 8.85 -2.02 11.99
N ILE A 206 9.63 -1.01 11.60
CA ILE A 206 10.95 -1.22 10.99
C ILE A 206 11.93 -1.79 12.02
N ASP A 207 11.92 -1.29 13.26
CA ASP A 207 12.78 -1.84 14.33
C ASP A 207 12.40 -3.31 14.65
N ARG A 208 11.11 -3.67 14.54
CA ARG A 208 10.68 -5.08 14.65
C ARG A 208 11.11 -5.94 13.45
N GLY A 209 11.02 -5.40 12.24
CA GLY A 209 11.50 -6.05 11.02
C GLY A 209 13.00 -6.32 11.07
N GLU A 210 13.80 -5.35 11.56
CA GLU A 210 15.25 -5.50 11.72
C GLU A 210 15.59 -6.65 12.70
N LYS A 211 14.88 -6.72 13.84
CA LYS A 211 15.05 -7.83 14.81
C LYS A 211 14.67 -9.20 14.22
N ALA A 212 13.61 -9.26 13.40
CA ALA A 212 13.22 -10.50 12.75
C ALA A 212 14.25 -10.96 11.71
N ALA A 213 14.81 -10.02 10.95
CA ALA A 213 15.88 -10.29 9.99
C ALA A 213 17.16 -10.78 10.68
N ASP A 214 17.58 -10.13 11.78
CA ASP A 214 18.77 -10.53 12.56
C ASP A 214 18.60 -11.95 13.14
N LYS A 215 17.39 -12.30 13.58
CA LYS A 215 17.08 -13.63 14.07
C LYS A 215 17.21 -14.69 12.97
N ALA A 216 16.61 -14.43 11.80
CA ALA A 216 16.69 -15.34 10.67
C ALA A 216 18.12 -15.57 10.17
N VAL A 217 18.97 -14.53 10.19
CA VAL A 217 20.39 -14.66 9.84
C VAL A 217 21.15 -15.52 10.85
N LYS A 218 20.87 -15.38 12.15
CA LYS A 218 21.50 -16.21 13.18
C LYS A 218 21.11 -17.67 13.07
N GLU A 219 19.82 -17.96 12.85
CA GLU A 219 19.33 -19.34 12.64
C GLU A 219 20.01 -19.99 11.43
N ALA A 220 20.07 -19.29 10.29
CA ALA A 220 20.74 -19.79 9.09
C ALA A 220 22.26 -19.99 9.24
N SER A 221 22.93 -19.28 10.17
CA SER A 221 24.36 -19.50 10.44
C SER A 221 24.61 -20.72 11.32
N ILE A 222 23.69 -21.09 12.21
CA ILE A 222 23.77 -22.28 13.04
C ILE A 222 23.57 -23.55 12.21
N ASP A 223 22.54 -23.53 11.31
CA ASP A 223 22.26 -24.66 10.41
C ASP A 223 23.37 -24.91 9.38
N ALA A 224 24.25 -23.94 9.13
CA ALA A 224 25.40 -24.09 8.23
C ALA A 224 26.68 -24.61 8.91
N GLU A 225 26.71 -24.66 10.24
CA GLU A 225 27.82 -25.17 11.03
C GLU A 225 27.60 -26.63 11.51
N GLU A 226 26.38 -27.17 11.35
CA GLU A 226 26.02 -28.58 11.53
C GLU A 226 26.15 -29.36 10.22
#